data_5899a40b750385104e80632239ccc330
#
_entry.id   5899a40b750385104e80632239ccc330
#
_cell.length_a   1.000
_cell.length_b   1.000
_cell.length_c   1.000
_cell.angle_alpha   90.00
_cell.angle_beta   90.00
_cell.angle_gamma   90.00
#
_symmetry.space_group_name_H-M   'P 1'
#
loop_
_entity.id
_entity.type
_entity.pdbx_description
1 polymer ?
#
loop_
_entity_poly.entity_id
_entity_poly.type
_entity_poly.pdbx_seq_one_letter_code
_entity_poly.pdbx_strand_id
1 'polypeptide(L)'
;MRLDGKVAIVTGGSRGIGRAICLGLGDAGASVVVTSRTEEDRSAGTQYEKYGSGDIRSTVAQITDRGGTAIPVRCDVAQVEDIQDLVAATLDHFGRIDILVCNAGMDCESPVVDLDVDLLDQCLAVNVRGPLLLCKYALPSMIARGDGGSIYCVTSGSARAYREGRVGYSMSKAALERMFFSLAEEVRPYNIAVNVFEPGRVDTWMNRRGDWPGTAHIPMVQPDALAGPGVWLAGQTAETLTGELVSRVEFGVTWGPRKDEAV
;
A
#
# COMPACT_ATOMS: atom_id res chain seq x y z
N MET A 1 -18.69 0.30 4.00
CA MET A 1 -18.53 0.81 2.61
C MET A 1 -18.48 -0.37 1.66
N ARG A 2 -19.18 -0.30 0.54
CA ARG A 2 -19.17 -1.32 -0.52
C ARG A 2 -18.37 -0.80 -1.72
N LEU A 3 -17.64 -1.72 -2.37
CA LEU A 3 -16.77 -1.43 -3.52
C LEU A 3 -17.10 -2.36 -4.71
N ASP A 4 -18.37 -2.77 -4.82
CA ASP A 4 -18.83 -3.68 -5.87
C ASP A 4 -18.51 -3.13 -7.27
N GLY A 5 -17.98 -3.99 -8.12
CA GLY A 5 -17.57 -3.62 -9.48
C GLY A 5 -16.30 -2.76 -9.61
N LYS A 6 -15.65 -2.42 -8.50
CA LYS A 6 -14.36 -1.74 -8.50
C LYS A 6 -13.21 -2.74 -8.61
N VAL A 7 -12.13 -2.34 -9.29
CA VAL A 7 -10.90 -3.13 -9.46
C VAL A 7 -9.75 -2.43 -8.74
N ALA A 8 -9.09 -3.16 -7.83
CA ALA A 8 -8.01 -2.66 -7.01
C ALA A 8 -6.68 -3.37 -7.30
N ILE A 9 -5.61 -2.63 -7.50
CA ILE A 9 -4.23 -3.14 -7.49
C ILE A 9 -3.62 -2.85 -6.12
N VAL A 10 -3.07 -3.88 -5.45
CA VAL A 10 -2.41 -3.73 -4.15
C VAL A 10 -0.99 -4.26 -4.23
N THR A 11 0.00 -3.36 -4.16
CA THR A 11 1.41 -3.77 -4.15
C THR A 11 1.87 -4.24 -2.77
N GLY A 12 2.72 -5.27 -2.72
CA GLY A 12 3.12 -5.89 -1.47
C GLY A 12 1.98 -6.63 -0.77
N GLY A 13 1.02 -7.16 -1.54
CA GLY A 13 -0.19 -7.84 -1.05
C GLY A 13 0.04 -9.26 -0.48
N SER A 14 1.28 -9.76 -0.52
CA SER A 14 1.59 -11.12 -0.08
C SER A 14 1.52 -11.33 1.44
N ARG A 15 1.67 -10.31 2.27
CA ARG A 15 1.69 -10.40 3.74
C ARG A 15 1.46 -9.04 4.42
N GLY A 16 1.34 -9.07 5.76
CA GLY A 16 1.29 -7.86 6.58
C GLY A 16 0.18 -6.90 6.19
N ILE A 17 0.51 -5.60 6.11
CA ILE A 17 -0.45 -4.52 5.82
C ILE A 17 -1.12 -4.75 4.46
N GLY A 18 -0.33 -5.04 3.41
CA GLY A 18 -0.87 -5.24 2.07
C GLY A 18 -1.87 -6.39 1.98
N ARG A 19 -1.58 -7.54 2.64
CA ARG A 19 -2.54 -8.66 2.73
C ARG A 19 -3.83 -8.23 3.44
N ALA A 20 -3.72 -7.56 4.58
CA ALA A 20 -4.90 -7.12 5.33
C ALA A 20 -5.79 -6.18 4.51
N ILE A 21 -5.17 -5.26 3.75
CA ILE A 21 -5.89 -4.38 2.83
C ILE A 21 -6.53 -5.20 1.69
N CYS A 22 -5.81 -6.16 1.08
CA CYS A 22 -6.38 -7.03 0.04
C CYS A 22 -7.62 -7.77 0.52
N LEU A 23 -7.55 -8.39 1.72
CA LEU A 23 -8.69 -9.09 2.32
C LEU A 23 -9.87 -8.15 2.57
N GLY A 24 -9.62 -6.98 3.15
CA GLY A 24 -10.66 -5.98 3.37
C GLY A 24 -11.33 -5.49 2.08
N LEU A 25 -10.56 -5.24 1.02
CA LEU A 25 -11.08 -4.85 -0.29
C LEU A 25 -11.94 -5.95 -0.92
N GLY A 26 -11.50 -7.22 -0.84
CA GLY A 26 -12.28 -8.38 -1.29
C GLY A 26 -13.59 -8.51 -0.50
N ASP A 27 -13.56 -8.42 0.83
CA ASP A 27 -14.75 -8.47 1.69
C ASP A 27 -15.72 -7.29 1.39
N ALA A 28 -15.18 -6.15 0.93
CA ALA A 28 -15.97 -4.99 0.48
C ALA A 28 -16.56 -5.15 -0.93
N GLY A 29 -16.23 -6.21 -1.68
CA GLY A 29 -16.77 -6.51 -3.01
C GLY A 29 -15.90 -6.03 -4.18
N ALA A 30 -14.71 -5.51 -3.93
CA ALA A 30 -13.78 -5.19 -5.01
C ALA A 30 -13.14 -6.45 -5.61
N SER A 31 -12.84 -6.42 -6.91
CA SER A 31 -11.93 -7.36 -7.54
C SER A 31 -10.50 -6.93 -7.24
N VAL A 32 -9.67 -7.83 -6.69
CA VAL A 32 -8.35 -7.48 -6.17
C VAL A 32 -7.23 -8.12 -6.97
N VAL A 33 -6.34 -7.32 -7.52
CA VAL A 33 -5.06 -7.77 -8.09
C VAL A 33 -4.03 -7.74 -6.96
N VAL A 34 -3.71 -8.93 -6.45
CA VAL A 34 -2.73 -9.11 -5.38
C VAL A 34 -1.35 -9.23 -6.00
N THR A 35 -0.46 -8.27 -5.72
CA THR A 35 0.86 -8.31 -6.34
C THR A 35 2.01 -8.18 -5.35
N SER A 36 3.06 -8.94 -5.57
CA SER A 36 4.37 -8.82 -4.95
C SER A 36 5.43 -9.60 -5.75
N ARG A 37 6.69 -9.50 -5.33
CA ARG A 37 7.81 -10.29 -5.88
C ARG A 37 7.70 -11.78 -5.55
N THR A 38 7.04 -12.13 -4.44
CA THR A 38 6.94 -13.49 -3.91
C THR A 38 5.65 -14.12 -4.38
N GLU A 39 5.77 -14.97 -5.37
CA GLU A 39 4.65 -15.70 -5.95
C GLU A 39 4.29 -16.95 -5.14
N GLU A 40 5.31 -17.67 -4.67
CA GLU A 40 5.19 -18.85 -3.84
C GLU A 40 5.94 -18.68 -2.52
N ASP A 41 5.37 -19.21 -1.47
CA ASP A 41 5.98 -19.14 -0.15
C ASP A 41 7.27 -19.96 -0.06
N ARG A 42 8.35 -19.29 0.28
CA ARG A 42 9.66 -19.89 0.53
C ARG A 42 10.13 -19.65 1.97
N SER A 43 9.23 -19.33 2.88
CA SER A 43 9.59 -19.04 4.28
C SER A 43 9.64 -20.29 5.15
N ALA A 44 9.11 -21.43 4.70
CA ALA A 44 9.12 -22.69 5.44
C ALA A 44 10.56 -23.07 5.86
N GLY A 45 10.73 -23.34 7.15
CA GLY A 45 12.04 -23.63 7.75
C GLY A 45 12.97 -22.43 7.93
N THR A 46 12.54 -21.22 7.61
CA THR A 46 13.31 -19.98 7.85
C THR A 46 12.86 -19.26 9.11
N GLN A 47 13.70 -18.33 9.60
CA GLN A 47 13.33 -17.42 10.71
C GLN A 47 12.08 -16.58 10.42
N TYR A 48 11.59 -16.56 9.20
CA TYR A 48 10.45 -15.77 8.73
C TYR A 48 9.14 -16.55 8.78
N GLU A 49 9.17 -17.85 8.96
CA GLU A 49 7.98 -18.73 8.97
C GLU A 49 6.92 -18.29 9.99
N LYS A 50 7.36 -17.89 11.18
CA LYS A 50 6.47 -17.39 12.26
C LYS A 50 5.73 -16.09 11.96
N TYR A 51 6.11 -15.35 10.90
CA TYR A 51 5.47 -14.10 10.50
C TYR A 51 4.42 -14.28 9.38
N GLY A 52 4.02 -15.53 9.16
CA GLY A 52 3.16 -15.89 8.07
C GLY A 52 3.92 -15.75 6.75
N SER A 53 4.15 -16.86 6.17
CA SER A 53 4.63 -16.98 4.83
C SER A 53 3.72 -16.16 3.91
N GLY A 54 4.33 -15.29 3.16
CA GLY A 54 3.54 -14.40 2.38
C GLY A 54 3.78 -14.60 0.91
N ASP A 55 2.95 -15.37 0.27
CA ASP A 55 2.85 -15.37 -1.17
C ASP A 55 1.53 -14.76 -1.64
N ILE A 56 1.48 -14.36 -2.91
CA ILE A 56 0.29 -13.73 -3.47
C ILE A 56 -0.83 -14.74 -3.69
N ARG A 57 -0.51 -16.00 -3.95
CA ARG A 57 -1.50 -17.06 -4.18
C ARG A 57 -2.28 -17.39 -2.92
N SER A 58 -1.61 -17.44 -1.77
CA SER A 58 -2.30 -17.65 -0.48
C SER A 58 -3.22 -16.49 -0.09
N THR A 59 -2.84 -15.25 -0.45
CA THR A 59 -3.73 -14.09 -0.24
C THR A 59 -4.94 -14.16 -1.16
N VAL A 60 -4.75 -14.52 -2.45
CA VAL A 60 -5.84 -14.73 -3.39
C VAL A 60 -6.78 -15.83 -2.90
N ALA A 61 -6.24 -16.98 -2.48
CA ALA A 61 -7.05 -18.07 -1.95
C ALA A 61 -7.92 -17.61 -0.77
N GLN A 62 -7.37 -16.86 0.18
CA GLN A 62 -8.13 -16.31 1.30
C GLN A 62 -9.26 -15.36 0.88
N ILE A 63 -9.09 -14.58 -0.19
CA ILE A 63 -10.15 -13.72 -0.74
C ILE A 63 -11.24 -14.58 -1.39
N THR A 64 -10.85 -15.55 -2.22
CA THR A 64 -11.81 -16.41 -2.94
C THR A 64 -12.57 -17.34 -2.03
N ASP A 65 -11.94 -17.89 -0.98
CA ASP A 65 -12.60 -18.71 0.05
C ASP A 65 -13.69 -17.94 0.82
N ARG A 66 -13.61 -16.60 0.86
CA ARG A 66 -14.62 -15.70 1.43
C ARG A 66 -15.66 -15.23 0.40
N GLY A 67 -15.62 -15.76 -0.83
CA GLY A 67 -16.54 -15.39 -1.91
C GLY A 67 -16.14 -14.12 -2.69
N GLY A 68 -14.96 -13.56 -2.45
CA GLY A 68 -14.44 -12.41 -3.19
C GLY A 68 -13.79 -12.82 -4.52
N THR A 69 -13.41 -11.83 -5.32
CA THR A 69 -12.72 -12.01 -6.60
C THR A 69 -11.30 -11.47 -6.50
N ALA A 70 -10.30 -12.30 -6.83
CA ALA A 70 -8.91 -11.87 -6.86
C ALA A 70 -8.07 -12.66 -7.85
N ILE A 71 -7.01 -12.03 -8.36
CA ILE A 71 -5.97 -12.69 -9.16
C ILE A 71 -4.58 -12.36 -8.61
N PRO A 72 -3.63 -13.31 -8.71
CA PRO A 72 -2.23 -13.06 -8.39
C PRO A 72 -1.51 -12.53 -9.64
N VAL A 73 -0.73 -11.47 -9.51
CA VAL A 73 0.19 -11.00 -10.54
C VAL A 73 1.54 -10.73 -9.90
N ARG A 74 2.58 -11.46 -10.33
CA ARG A 74 3.94 -11.19 -9.87
C ARG A 74 4.41 -9.82 -10.39
N CYS A 75 4.98 -9.00 -9.50
CA CYS A 75 5.58 -7.73 -9.89
C CYS A 75 6.67 -7.34 -8.87
N ASP A 76 7.87 -7.08 -9.35
CA ASP A 76 8.86 -6.29 -8.62
C ASP A 76 8.68 -4.81 -9.01
N VAL A 77 8.18 -4.01 -8.07
CA VAL A 77 7.93 -2.58 -8.31
C VAL A 77 9.21 -1.77 -8.58
N ALA A 78 10.39 -2.36 -8.42
CA ALA A 78 11.66 -1.77 -8.84
C ALA A 78 11.92 -1.94 -10.36
N GLN A 79 11.19 -2.82 -11.05
CA GLN A 79 11.33 -3.09 -12.48
C GLN A 79 10.21 -2.43 -13.28
N VAL A 80 10.58 -1.73 -14.34
CA VAL A 80 9.62 -0.98 -15.19
C VAL A 80 8.70 -1.94 -15.93
N GLU A 81 9.30 -2.98 -16.48
CA GLU A 81 8.62 -4.01 -17.28
C GLU A 81 7.56 -4.74 -16.43
N ASP A 82 7.93 -5.14 -15.20
CA ASP A 82 6.98 -5.82 -14.27
C ASP A 82 5.77 -4.91 -13.96
N ILE A 83 5.97 -3.59 -13.83
CA ILE A 83 4.87 -2.64 -13.59
C ILE A 83 3.98 -2.50 -14.83
N GLN A 84 4.55 -2.44 -16.02
CA GLN A 84 3.80 -2.38 -17.27
C GLN A 84 2.95 -3.65 -17.45
N ASP A 85 3.54 -4.82 -17.22
CA ASP A 85 2.87 -6.12 -17.30
C ASP A 85 1.75 -6.24 -16.26
N LEU A 86 1.95 -5.73 -15.03
CA LEU A 86 0.93 -5.69 -13.99
C LEU A 86 -0.30 -4.87 -14.43
N VAL A 87 -0.06 -3.67 -14.97
CA VAL A 87 -1.15 -2.80 -15.44
C VAL A 87 -1.86 -3.42 -16.64
N ALA A 88 -1.11 -3.95 -17.62
CA ALA A 88 -1.67 -4.64 -18.78
C ALA A 88 -2.51 -5.85 -18.38
N ALA A 89 -1.98 -6.75 -17.54
CA ALA A 89 -2.69 -7.94 -17.06
C ALA A 89 -3.97 -7.57 -16.29
N THR A 90 -3.96 -6.45 -15.52
CA THR A 90 -5.15 -5.97 -14.82
C THR A 90 -6.22 -5.51 -15.80
N LEU A 91 -5.84 -4.73 -16.82
CA LEU A 91 -6.74 -4.22 -17.82
C LEU A 91 -7.28 -5.35 -18.73
N ASP A 92 -6.44 -6.30 -19.11
CA ASP A 92 -6.84 -7.46 -19.92
C ASP A 92 -7.85 -8.35 -19.19
N HIS A 93 -7.68 -8.52 -17.85
CA HIS A 93 -8.53 -9.40 -17.08
C HIS A 93 -9.84 -8.73 -16.63
N PHE A 94 -9.78 -7.48 -16.17
CA PHE A 94 -10.92 -6.80 -15.56
C PHE A 94 -11.45 -5.60 -16.37
N GLY A 95 -10.73 -5.16 -17.39
CA GLY A 95 -11.10 -4.03 -18.25
C GLY A 95 -10.96 -2.65 -17.60
N ARG A 96 -10.56 -2.57 -16.32
CA ARG A 96 -10.52 -1.30 -15.58
C ARG A 96 -9.55 -1.34 -14.39
N ILE A 97 -9.17 -0.16 -13.94
CA ILE A 97 -8.48 0.08 -12.67
C ILE A 97 -9.18 1.25 -11.97
N ASP A 98 -9.64 1.05 -10.74
CA ASP A 98 -10.33 2.07 -9.94
C ASP A 98 -9.53 2.49 -8.72
N ILE A 99 -8.78 1.55 -8.15
CA ILE A 99 -8.11 1.72 -6.88
C ILE A 99 -6.65 1.27 -7.04
N LEU A 100 -5.73 2.12 -6.56
CA LEU A 100 -4.31 1.82 -6.57
C LEU A 100 -3.74 1.97 -5.16
N VAL A 101 -3.23 0.87 -4.59
CA VAL A 101 -2.63 0.85 -3.26
C VAL A 101 -1.12 0.64 -3.37
N CYS A 102 -0.36 1.72 -3.22
CA CYS A 102 1.10 1.72 -3.20
C CYS A 102 1.60 1.36 -1.79
N ASN A 103 1.58 0.05 -1.46
CA ASN A 103 1.97 -0.44 -0.14
C ASN A 103 3.35 -1.12 -0.14
N ALA A 104 3.83 -1.65 -1.26
CA ALA A 104 5.17 -2.24 -1.33
C ALA A 104 6.23 -1.27 -0.80
N GLY A 105 7.15 -1.79 -0.01
CA GLY A 105 8.21 -0.98 0.58
C GLY A 105 9.33 -1.85 1.13
N MET A 106 10.50 -1.26 1.24
CA MET A 106 11.66 -1.85 1.89
C MET A 106 12.35 -0.84 2.80
N ASP A 107 13.11 -1.34 3.73
CA ASP A 107 13.93 -0.57 4.65
C ASP A 107 15.37 -0.50 4.14
N CYS A 108 16.06 0.62 4.41
CA CYS A 108 17.50 0.76 4.26
C CYS A 108 18.04 1.42 5.53
N GLU A 109 18.24 0.62 6.56
CA GLU A 109 18.70 1.07 7.86
C GLU A 109 20.22 0.95 7.94
N SER A 110 20.89 2.09 8.06
CA SER A 110 22.33 2.20 8.27
C SER A 110 22.70 3.63 8.66
N PRO A 111 23.70 3.85 9.52
CA PRO A 111 24.36 5.16 9.64
C PRO A 111 24.84 5.64 8.26
N VAL A 112 24.77 6.95 8.01
CA VAL A 112 25.10 7.50 6.68
C VAL A 112 26.54 7.17 6.26
N VAL A 113 27.46 7.12 7.21
CA VAL A 113 28.88 6.82 6.95
C VAL A 113 29.12 5.38 6.49
N ASP A 114 28.19 4.46 6.81
CA ASP A 114 28.27 3.04 6.50
C ASP A 114 27.18 2.62 5.47
N LEU A 115 26.47 3.60 4.91
CA LEU A 115 25.34 3.33 4.03
C LEU A 115 25.81 2.70 2.72
N ASP A 116 25.31 1.50 2.45
CA ASP A 116 25.48 0.84 1.17
C ASP A 116 24.67 1.56 0.09
N VAL A 117 25.34 2.04 -0.96
CA VAL A 117 24.74 2.80 -2.05
C VAL A 117 23.76 1.93 -2.85
N ASP A 118 24.08 0.66 -3.11
CA ASP A 118 23.19 -0.25 -3.83
C ASP A 118 21.90 -0.51 -3.03
N LEU A 119 22.00 -0.62 -1.70
CA LEU A 119 20.85 -0.75 -0.82
C LEU A 119 19.98 0.52 -0.84
N LEU A 120 20.59 1.70 -0.85
CA LEU A 120 19.89 2.98 -0.98
C LEU A 120 19.16 3.07 -2.32
N ASP A 121 19.84 2.74 -3.42
CA ASP A 121 19.27 2.78 -4.76
C ASP A 121 18.08 1.82 -4.89
N GLN A 122 18.18 0.62 -4.32
CA GLN A 122 17.06 -0.33 -4.25
C GLN A 122 15.90 0.24 -3.41
N CYS A 123 16.19 0.87 -2.28
CA CYS A 123 15.19 1.49 -1.43
C CYS A 123 14.43 2.59 -2.18
N LEU A 124 15.14 3.47 -2.88
CA LEU A 124 14.54 4.52 -3.69
C LEU A 124 13.75 3.96 -4.88
N ALA A 125 14.28 2.92 -5.53
CA ALA A 125 13.58 2.24 -6.62
C ALA A 125 12.22 1.66 -6.16
N VAL A 126 12.19 1.01 -4.99
CA VAL A 126 10.97 0.39 -4.44
C VAL A 126 10.03 1.43 -3.83
N ASN A 127 10.54 2.33 -2.97
CA ASN A 127 9.71 3.20 -2.15
C ASN A 127 9.25 4.48 -2.85
N VAL A 128 9.96 4.91 -3.91
CA VAL A 128 9.71 6.19 -4.60
C VAL A 128 9.41 5.99 -6.07
N ARG A 129 10.39 5.45 -6.83
CA ARG A 129 10.25 5.28 -8.28
C ARG A 129 9.13 4.32 -8.66
N GLY A 130 9.02 3.19 -7.94
CA GLY A 130 7.98 2.19 -8.19
C GLY A 130 6.57 2.76 -8.10
N PRO A 131 6.16 3.38 -6.98
CA PRO A 131 4.87 4.05 -6.86
C PRO A 131 4.61 5.12 -7.93
N LEU A 132 5.63 5.92 -8.28
CA LEU A 132 5.52 6.91 -9.36
C LEU A 132 5.20 6.26 -10.71
N LEU A 133 5.94 5.21 -11.06
CA LEU A 133 5.73 4.49 -12.33
C LEU A 133 4.40 3.76 -12.36
N LEU A 134 3.98 3.19 -11.23
CA LEU A 134 2.69 2.54 -11.13
C LEU A 134 1.54 3.55 -11.38
N CYS A 135 1.61 4.74 -10.78
CA CYS A 135 0.68 5.83 -11.09
C CYS A 135 0.76 6.25 -12.56
N LYS A 136 1.97 6.42 -13.12
CA LYS A 136 2.18 6.79 -14.52
C LYS A 136 1.47 5.85 -15.49
N TYR A 137 1.54 4.54 -15.25
CA TYR A 137 0.97 3.55 -16.18
C TYR A 137 -0.52 3.26 -15.92
N ALA A 138 -1.00 3.40 -14.69
CA ALA A 138 -2.42 3.20 -14.36
C ALA A 138 -3.30 4.41 -14.68
N LEU A 139 -2.82 5.63 -14.46
CA LEU A 139 -3.60 6.87 -14.63
C LEU A 139 -4.23 7.06 -16.01
N PRO A 140 -3.57 6.74 -17.14
CA PRO A 140 -4.21 6.91 -18.45
C PRO A 140 -5.56 6.20 -18.57
N SER A 141 -5.67 4.96 -18.05
CA SER A 141 -6.92 4.20 -18.06
C SER A 141 -7.95 4.76 -17.08
N MET A 142 -7.50 5.20 -15.89
CA MET A 142 -8.39 5.80 -14.88
C MET A 142 -8.98 7.13 -15.40
N ILE A 143 -8.17 7.97 -16.02
CA ILE A 143 -8.58 9.26 -16.61
C ILE A 143 -9.53 9.04 -17.78
N ALA A 144 -9.18 8.13 -18.71
CA ALA A 144 -9.98 7.84 -19.90
C ALA A 144 -11.38 7.31 -19.56
N ARG A 145 -11.52 6.59 -18.44
CA ARG A 145 -12.80 6.07 -17.97
C ARG A 145 -13.73 7.17 -17.45
N GLY A 146 -13.20 8.22 -16.83
CA GLY A 146 -13.96 9.39 -16.36
C GLY A 146 -14.81 9.17 -15.08
N ASP A 147 -14.76 8.00 -14.45
CA ASP A 147 -15.55 7.66 -13.26
C ASP A 147 -14.86 8.00 -11.93
N GLY A 148 -13.75 8.73 -12.00
CA GLY A 148 -12.90 8.99 -10.85
C GLY A 148 -12.12 7.75 -10.40
N GLY A 149 -11.63 7.77 -9.16
CA GLY A 149 -10.88 6.66 -8.59
C GLY A 149 -10.17 7.05 -7.30
N SER A 150 -9.45 6.10 -6.70
CA SER A 150 -8.70 6.34 -5.48
C SER A 150 -7.29 5.75 -5.56
N ILE A 151 -6.31 6.56 -5.24
CA ILE A 151 -4.90 6.18 -5.14
C ILE A 151 -4.42 6.52 -3.72
N TYR A 152 -3.76 5.60 -3.05
CA TYR A 152 -3.09 5.95 -1.81
C TYR A 152 -1.80 5.18 -1.60
N CYS A 153 -0.86 5.79 -0.89
CA CYS A 153 0.37 5.13 -0.48
C CYS A 153 0.41 4.86 1.02
N VAL A 154 1.11 3.80 1.40
CA VAL A 154 1.42 3.51 2.80
C VAL A 154 2.78 4.13 3.12
N THR A 155 2.74 5.19 3.94
CA THR A 155 3.92 5.91 4.43
C THR A 155 4.41 5.39 5.78
N SER A 156 5.15 6.19 6.51
CA SER A 156 5.66 5.91 7.84
C SER A 156 5.87 7.21 8.61
N GLY A 157 5.68 7.19 9.92
CA GLY A 157 6.08 8.30 10.79
C GLY A 157 7.56 8.70 10.66
N SER A 158 8.40 7.80 10.12
CA SER A 158 9.81 8.09 9.81
C SER A 158 10.00 9.17 8.73
N ALA A 159 8.98 9.47 7.93
CA ALA A 159 9.03 10.58 6.96
C ALA A 159 9.17 11.95 7.66
N ARG A 160 8.70 12.05 8.92
CA ARG A 160 8.59 13.32 9.67
C ARG A 160 9.31 13.28 11.02
N ALA A 161 9.55 12.09 11.57
CA ALA A 161 10.24 11.92 12.84
C ALA A 161 11.71 11.56 12.63
N TYR A 162 12.57 12.19 13.42
CA TYR A 162 13.99 11.84 13.46
C TYR A 162 14.20 10.42 14.00
N ARG A 163 15.04 9.66 13.32
CA ARG A 163 15.49 8.34 13.78
C ARG A 163 16.93 8.09 13.30
N GLU A 164 17.77 7.75 14.25
CA GLU A 164 19.15 7.37 13.97
C GLU A 164 19.22 6.14 13.06
N GLY A 165 20.19 6.11 12.14
CA GLY A 165 20.36 5.00 11.20
C GLY A 165 19.30 4.89 10.11
N ARG A 166 18.36 5.83 9.99
CA ARG A 166 17.22 5.72 9.06
C ARG A 166 17.13 6.82 8.02
N VAL A 167 18.24 7.52 7.76
CA VAL A 167 18.23 8.66 6.82
C VAL A 167 17.72 8.25 5.45
N GLY A 168 18.22 7.14 4.87
CA GLY A 168 17.78 6.67 3.55
C GLY A 168 16.30 6.29 3.50
N TYR A 169 15.83 5.53 4.48
CA TYR A 169 14.41 5.17 4.56
C TYR A 169 13.51 6.39 4.81
N SER A 170 13.88 7.26 5.76
CA SER A 170 13.13 8.48 6.08
C SER A 170 13.02 9.40 4.87
N MET A 171 14.13 9.60 4.15
CA MET A 171 14.17 10.35 2.90
C MET A 171 13.23 9.74 1.84
N SER A 172 13.25 8.43 1.68
CA SER A 172 12.38 7.74 0.71
C SER A 172 10.90 7.94 1.04
N LYS A 173 10.52 7.87 2.32
CA LYS A 173 9.12 8.05 2.74
C LYS A 173 8.69 9.52 2.67
N ALA A 174 9.56 10.46 2.97
CA ALA A 174 9.29 11.89 2.79
C ALA A 174 9.11 12.25 1.29
N ALA A 175 9.94 11.68 0.41
CA ALA A 175 9.82 11.84 -1.03
C ALA A 175 8.49 11.25 -1.55
N LEU A 176 8.09 10.06 -1.05
CA LEU A 176 6.82 9.43 -1.37
C LEU A 176 5.63 10.32 -0.98
N GLU A 177 5.62 10.87 0.24
CA GLU A 177 4.57 11.78 0.70
C GLU A 177 4.47 13.02 -0.19
N ARG A 178 5.61 13.67 -0.46
CA ARG A 178 5.63 14.87 -1.30
C ARG A 178 5.12 14.61 -2.71
N MET A 179 5.50 13.46 -3.28
CA MET A 179 5.02 13.04 -4.60
C MET A 179 3.50 12.87 -4.62
N PHE A 180 2.92 12.21 -3.61
CA PHE A 180 1.47 11.98 -3.54
C PHE A 180 0.68 13.27 -3.35
N PHE A 181 1.17 14.22 -2.55
CA PHE A 181 0.55 15.53 -2.43
C PHE A 181 0.55 16.31 -3.76
N SER A 182 1.64 16.24 -4.52
CA SER A 182 1.70 16.88 -5.84
C SER A 182 0.77 16.20 -6.83
N LEU A 183 0.73 14.87 -6.84
CA LEU A 183 -0.14 14.09 -7.70
C LEU A 183 -1.62 14.34 -7.40
N ALA A 184 -1.98 14.57 -6.13
CA ALA A 184 -3.35 14.88 -5.74
C ALA A 184 -3.90 16.11 -6.47
N GLU A 185 -3.11 17.17 -6.59
CA GLU A 185 -3.51 18.38 -7.30
C GLU A 185 -3.56 18.17 -8.82
N GLU A 186 -2.60 17.38 -9.36
CA GLU A 186 -2.53 17.11 -10.80
C GLU A 186 -3.75 16.31 -11.30
N VAL A 187 -4.26 15.34 -10.50
CA VAL A 187 -5.36 14.48 -10.93
C VAL A 187 -6.72 14.86 -10.35
N ARG A 188 -6.79 15.90 -9.53
CA ARG A 188 -8.06 16.45 -8.98
C ARG A 188 -9.13 16.71 -10.05
N PRO A 189 -8.80 17.29 -11.24
CA PRO A 189 -9.79 17.55 -12.29
C PRO A 189 -10.48 16.28 -12.84
N TYR A 190 -9.89 15.11 -12.62
CA TYR A 190 -10.42 13.82 -13.06
C TYR A 190 -11.20 13.09 -11.97
N ASN A 191 -11.49 13.76 -10.85
CA ASN A 191 -12.13 13.20 -9.66
C ASN A 191 -11.41 11.96 -9.10
N ILE A 192 -10.07 11.91 -9.21
CA ILE A 192 -9.23 10.87 -8.65
C ILE A 192 -8.69 11.35 -7.31
N ALA A 193 -9.05 10.67 -6.23
CA ALA A 193 -8.48 10.92 -4.91
C ALA A 193 -7.04 10.41 -4.83
N VAL A 194 -6.15 11.19 -4.23
CA VAL A 194 -4.78 10.73 -3.92
C VAL A 194 -4.45 11.11 -2.49
N ASN A 195 -4.18 10.09 -1.65
CA ASN A 195 -3.94 10.29 -0.23
C ASN A 195 -2.70 9.55 0.28
N VAL A 196 -2.22 9.97 1.43
CA VAL A 196 -1.09 9.37 2.14
C VAL A 196 -1.61 8.72 3.42
N PHE A 197 -1.38 7.42 3.60
CA PHE A 197 -1.83 6.65 4.74
C PHE A 197 -0.69 6.28 5.67
N GLU A 198 -0.72 6.78 6.89
CA GLU A 198 0.22 6.41 7.96
C GLU A 198 -0.36 5.26 8.81
N PRO A 199 0.22 4.04 8.73
CA PRO A 199 -0.31 2.87 9.41
C PRO A 199 -0.01 2.85 10.91
N GLY A 200 0.95 3.66 11.40
CA GLY A 200 1.51 3.59 12.75
C GLY A 200 2.37 2.32 12.94
N ARG A 201 2.49 1.83 14.17
CA ARG A 201 3.20 0.58 14.46
C ARG A 201 2.29 -0.61 14.21
N VAL A 202 2.66 -1.44 13.23
CA VAL A 202 1.93 -2.64 12.86
C VAL A 202 2.82 -3.86 13.07
N ASP A 203 2.27 -4.92 13.62
CA ASP A 203 2.98 -6.17 13.88
C ASP A 203 3.28 -6.90 12.56
N THR A 204 4.36 -6.48 11.91
CA THR A 204 4.86 -7.01 10.66
C THR A 204 6.32 -7.42 10.80
N TRP A 205 6.77 -8.29 9.90
CA TRP A 205 8.16 -8.68 9.84
C TRP A 205 9.13 -7.47 9.81
N MET A 206 8.80 -6.42 9.05
CA MET A 206 9.63 -5.21 8.97
C MET A 206 9.75 -4.51 10.33
N ASN A 207 8.66 -4.40 11.09
CA ASN A 207 8.66 -3.75 12.41
C ASN A 207 9.30 -4.59 13.53
N ARG A 208 9.38 -5.92 13.36
CA ARG A 208 10.00 -6.81 14.35
C ARG A 208 11.50 -7.03 14.14
N ARG A 209 12.04 -6.62 13.00
CA ARG A 209 13.48 -6.76 12.71
C ARG A 209 14.36 -5.81 13.51
N GLY A 210 13.83 -4.66 13.91
CA GLY A 210 14.57 -3.62 14.61
C GLY A 210 14.07 -3.38 16.01
N ASP A 211 14.99 -3.06 16.90
CA ASP A 211 14.67 -2.36 18.14
C ASP A 211 14.50 -0.89 17.77
N TRP A 212 13.28 -0.36 17.96
CA TRP A 212 12.95 1.01 17.56
C TRP A 212 13.00 1.93 18.79
N PRO A 213 14.17 2.53 19.12
CA PRO A 213 14.28 3.43 20.28
C PRO A 213 13.22 4.54 20.20
N GLY A 214 12.62 4.85 21.36
CA GLY A 214 11.60 5.89 21.45
C GLY A 214 10.21 5.54 20.95
N THR A 215 9.98 4.31 20.45
CA THR A 215 8.64 3.88 19.99
C THR A 215 7.99 2.81 20.87
N ALA A 216 8.66 2.35 21.91
CA ALA A 216 8.16 1.30 22.81
C ALA A 216 6.80 1.65 23.46
N HIS A 217 6.52 2.94 23.65
CA HIS A 217 5.26 3.45 24.19
C HIS A 217 4.10 3.43 23.19
N ILE A 218 4.37 3.23 21.89
CA ILE A 218 3.33 3.15 20.85
C ILE A 218 2.91 1.69 20.71
N PRO A 219 1.66 1.31 21.05
CA PRO A 219 1.20 -0.06 20.91
C PRO A 219 1.27 -0.54 19.44
N MET A 220 1.79 -1.76 19.24
CA MET A 220 1.67 -2.44 17.96
C MET A 220 0.26 -3.00 17.79
N VAL A 221 -0.31 -2.80 16.61
CA VAL A 221 -1.57 -3.42 16.22
C VAL A 221 -1.32 -4.56 15.23
N GLN A 222 -2.27 -5.49 15.16
CA GLN A 222 -2.24 -6.54 14.15
C GLN A 222 -2.53 -5.93 12.76
N PRO A 223 -2.01 -6.53 11.67
CA PRO A 223 -2.25 -6.05 10.31
C PRO A 223 -3.73 -5.87 9.97
N ASP A 224 -4.61 -6.70 10.50
CA ASP A 224 -6.06 -6.66 10.23
C ASP A 224 -6.70 -5.32 10.62
N ALA A 225 -6.11 -4.59 11.57
CA ALA A 225 -6.55 -3.24 11.93
C ALA A 225 -6.43 -2.22 10.79
N LEU A 226 -5.71 -2.56 9.70
CA LEU A 226 -5.53 -1.70 8.53
C LEU A 226 -6.57 -1.96 7.43
N ALA A 227 -7.34 -3.04 7.51
CA ALA A 227 -8.36 -3.37 6.51
C ALA A 227 -9.45 -2.28 6.41
N GLY A 228 -10.06 -1.92 7.52
CA GLY A 228 -11.12 -0.90 7.56
C GLY A 228 -10.67 0.47 7.02
N PRO A 229 -9.57 1.07 7.56
CA PRO A 229 -9.00 2.29 7.01
C PRO A 229 -8.66 2.21 5.53
N GLY A 230 -8.03 1.11 5.08
CA GLY A 230 -7.69 0.89 3.67
C GLY A 230 -8.91 0.83 2.75
N VAL A 231 -9.96 0.13 3.17
CA VAL A 231 -11.25 0.06 2.43
C VAL A 231 -11.91 1.44 2.36
N TRP A 232 -11.90 2.19 3.46
CA TRP A 232 -12.50 3.52 3.46
C TRP A 232 -11.76 4.48 2.51
N LEU A 233 -10.43 4.47 2.52
CA LEU A 233 -9.62 5.26 1.58
C LEU A 233 -9.87 4.86 0.14
N ALA A 234 -10.01 3.57 -0.15
CA ALA A 234 -10.29 3.05 -1.48
C ALA A 234 -11.61 3.55 -2.09
N GLY A 235 -12.55 3.96 -1.25
CA GLY A 235 -13.84 4.50 -1.69
C GLY A 235 -13.90 6.02 -1.80
N GLN A 236 -12.78 6.74 -1.61
CA GLN A 236 -12.77 8.19 -1.70
C GLN A 236 -12.63 8.67 -3.14
N THR A 237 -13.10 9.89 -3.38
CA THR A 237 -12.95 10.66 -4.62
C THR A 237 -12.27 12.00 -4.31
N ALA A 238 -11.88 12.74 -5.33
CA ALA A 238 -11.29 14.07 -5.13
C ALA A 238 -12.25 15.06 -4.46
N GLU A 239 -13.57 14.80 -4.53
CA GLU A 239 -14.60 15.62 -3.88
C GLU A 239 -14.76 15.30 -2.38
N THR A 240 -14.41 14.08 -1.96
CA THR A 240 -14.62 13.61 -0.58
C THR A 240 -13.36 13.72 0.28
N LEU A 241 -12.22 13.21 -0.21
CA LEU A 241 -10.94 13.32 0.48
C LEU A 241 -9.78 13.15 -0.51
N THR A 242 -8.96 14.18 -0.69
CA THR A 242 -7.75 14.12 -1.53
C THR A 242 -6.70 15.12 -1.07
N GLY A 243 -5.41 14.75 -1.22
CA GLY A 243 -4.28 15.58 -0.80
C GLY A 243 -4.00 15.51 0.70
N GLU A 244 -4.53 14.51 1.39
CA GLU A 244 -4.45 14.41 2.83
C GLU A 244 -3.47 13.33 3.29
N LEU A 245 -2.81 13.62 4.43
CA LEU A 245 -2.12 12.62 5.22
C LEU A 245 -3.05 12.19 6.36
N VAL A 246 -3.45 10.94 6.35
CA VAL A 246 -4.33 10.37 7.35
C VAL A 246 -3.63 9.29 8.16
N SER A 247 -3.79 9.32 9.48
CA SER A 247 -3.18 8.35 10.38
C SER A 247 -4.21 7.31 10.84
N ARG A 248 -3.81 6.04 10.85
CA ARG A 248 -4.67 4.95 11.37
C ARG A 248 -5.19 5.23 12.78
N VAL A 249 -4.38 5.85 13.65
CA VAL A 249 -4.79 6.14 15.04
C VAL A 249 -5.97 7.10 15.13
N GLU A 250 -6.18 7.89 14.10
CA GLU A 250 -7.24 8.89 14.01
C GLU A 250 -8.48 8.38 13.25
N PHE A 251 -8.43 7.13 12.72
CA PHE A 251 -9.56 6.53 12.01
C PHE A 251 -10.76 6.33 12.94
N GLY A 252 -11.92 6.85 12.52
CA GLY A 252 -13.13 6.90 13.33
C GLY A 252 -13.15 8.00 14.39
N VAL A 253 -12.17 8.93 14.38
CA VAL A 253 -12.06 10.09 15.25
C VAL A 253 -12.06 11.38 14.43
N THR A 254 -11.04 11.61 13.63
CA THR A 254 -10.92 12.81 12.78
C THR A 254 -11.23 12.52 11.30
N TRP A 255 -11.14 11.27 10.88
CA TRP A 255 -11.45 10.82 9.52
C TRP A 255 -12.05 9.41 9.53
N GLY A 256 -12.71 9.03 8.43
CA GLY A 256 -13.44 7.77 8.34
C GLY A 256 -14.84 7.86 8.99
N PRO A 257 -15.58 6.74 9.03
CA PRO A 257 -16.90 6.69 9.67
C PRO A 257 -16.75 6.86 11.18
N ARG A 258 -17.45 7.81 11.74
CA ARG A 258 -17.45 8.04 13.19
C ARG A 258 -18.16 6.91 13.92
N LYS A 259 -17.70 6.55 15.12
CA LYS A 259 -18.26 5.45 15.91
C LYS A 259 -19.70 5.69 16.35
N ASP A 260 -20.11 6.95 16.41
CA ASP A 260 -21.44 7.42 16.77
C ASP A 260 -22.42 7.51 15.57
N GLU A 261 -21.91 7.38 14.35
CA GLU A 261 -22.71 7.36 13.11
C GLU A 261 -23.01 5.93 12.60
N ALA A 262 -22.48 4.90 13.26
CA ALA A 262 -22.76 3.50 12.97
C ALA A 262 -24.05 3.07 13.69
N VAL A 263 -25.19 3.35 13.06
CA VAL A 263 -26.50 2.78 13.44
C VAL A 263 -26.92 1.73 12.40
#